data_73335a0837cfa9d9b8a5e09cdc8185ff
#
_entry.id   73335a0837cfa9d9b8a5e09cdc8185ff
#
_cell.length_a   1.000
_cell.length_b   1.000
_cell.length_c   1.000
_cell.angle_alpha   90.00
_cell.angle_beta   90.00
_cell.angle_gamma   90.00
#
_symmetry.space_group_name_H-M   'P 1'
#
loop_
_entity.id
_entity.type
_entity.pdbx_description
1 polymer ?
#
loop_
_entity_poly.entity_id
_entity_poly.type
_entity_poly.pdbx_seq_one_letter_code
_entity_poly.pdbx_strand_id
1 'polypeptide(L)'
;MSLYDKLLNNEEYLNTVKEIEKIKFITDGKWDWEHGLGHYKRVSSYVNKILIDLNADYRVIELGMTAALLHDIGLSKGDKVDHAIESSKMFTKFLDKNDITESEEEILRQAIMDHSKGNDIRSLVGLSLVLADKLDVTYDRTINSSIQDTINKEIQKIRSVDINITDDNLIVYYKTIDNFDINILKNWPKAITIPYKVAKYLNKNYIFMINDVQTDISSFIN
;
A
#
# COMPACT_ATOMS: atom_id res chain seq x y z
N MET A 1 1.92 -12.18 21.76
CA MET A 1 0.99 -11.76 20.69
C MET A 1 1.63 -10.60 19.99
N SER A 2 1.75 -10.64 18.66
CA SER A 2 2.37 -9.57 17.88
C SER A 2 1.54 -8.28 17.92
N LEU A 3 2.17 -7.11 17.59
CA LEU A 3 1.44 -5.84 17.44
C LEU A 3 0.33 -5.96 16.40
N TYR A 4 0.61 -6.65 15.30
CA TYR A 4 -0.36 -6.96 14.25
C TYR A 4 -1.60 -7.70 14.79
N ASP A 5 -1.38 -8.78 15.56
CA ASP A 5 -2.48 -9.54 16.15
C ASP A 5 -3.25 -8.71 17.20
N LYS A 6 -2.54 -7.90 17.99
CA LYS A 6 -3.16 -7.01 18.98
C LYS A 6 -4.11 -6.02 18.29
N LEU A 7 -3.72 -5.41 17.17
CA LEU A 7 -4.58 -4.51 16.40
C LEU A 7 -5.81 -5.22 15.83
N LEU A 8 -5.64 -6.42 15.27
CA LEU A 8 -6.77 -7.19 14.73
C LEU A 8 -7.75 -7.68 15.80
N ASN A 9 -7.37 -7.62 17.09
CA ASN A 9 -8.24 -7.89 18.25
C ASN A 9 -8.64 -6.62 19.01
N ASN A 10 -8.23 -5.43 18.55
CA ASN A 10 -8.61 -4.16 19.18
C ASN A 10 -9.96 -3.68 18.64
N GLU A 11 -10.99 -3.68 19.50
CA GLU A 11 -12.35 -3.29 19.10
C GLU A 11 -12.45 -1.83 18.62
N GLU A 12 -11.71 -0.91 19.25
CA GLU A 12 -11.72 0.51 18.86
C GLU A 12 -11.13 0.70 17.46
N TYR A 13 -10.01 0.01 17.17
CA TYR A 13 -9.42 -0.02 15.84
C TYR A 13 -10.38 -0.58 14.79
N LEU A 14 -10.94 -1.77 15.05
CA LEU A 14 -11.86 -2.42 14.11
C LEU A 14 -13.13 -1.59 13.87
N ASN A 15 -13.67 -0.94 14.90
CA ASN A 15 -14.80 -0.05 14.73
C ASN A 15 -14.44 1.19 13.90
N THR A 16 -13.25 1.77 14.11
CA THR A 16 -12.78 2.89 13.29
C THR A 16 -12.64 2.49 11.82
N VAL A 17 -12.08 1.31 11.53
CA VAL A 17 -11.98 0.79 10.15
C VAL A 17 -13.36 0.57 9.53
N LYS A 18 -14.32 0.02 10.27
CA LYS A 18 -15.72 -0.14 9.79
C LYS A 18 -16.39 1.20 9.45
N GLU A 19 -16.07 2.27 10.18
CA GLU A 19 -16.57 3.61 9.81
C GLU A 19 -15.93 4.12 8.52
N ILE A 20 -14.64 3.87 8.29
CA ILE A 20 -13.96 4.20 7.04
C ILE A 20 -14.61 3.46 5.85
N GLU A 21 -14.94 2.17 6.01
CA GLU A 21 -15.59 1.37 4.97
C GLU A 21 -16.96 1.93 4.53
N LYS A 22 -17.63 2.70 5.39
CA LYS A 22 -18.91 3.36 5.06
C LYS A 22 -18.72 4.66 4.28
N ILE A 23 -17.52 5.26 4.34
CA ILE A 23 -17.26 6.53 3.67
C ILE A 23 -17.01 6.24 2.19
N LYS A 24 -17.74 6.93 1.34
CA LYS A 24 -17.57 6.89 -0.11
C LYS A 24 -16.71 8.07 -0.51
N PHE A 25 -15.46 7.82 -0.80
CA PHE A 25 -14.57 8.85 -1.31
C PHE A 25 -14.86 9.10 -2.80
N ILE A 26 -15.00 10.36 -3.16
CA ILE A 26 -15.18 10.78 -4.56
C ILE A 26 -14.03 11.72 -4.88
N THR A 27 -13.21 11.33 -5.87
CA THR A 27 -12.12 12.16 -6.40
C THR A 27 -12.45 12.48 -7.87
N ASP A 28 -12.49 13.76 -8.22
CA ASP A 28 -12.81 14.24 -9.58
C ASP A 28 -14.12 13.65 -10.16
N GLY A 29 -15.15 13.50 -9.29
CA GLY A 29 -16.45 12.96 -9.70
C GLY A 29 -16.47 11.44 -9.90
N LYS A 30 -15.36 10.74 -9.61
CA LYS A 30 -15.24 9.28 -9.71
C LYS A 30 -15.17 8.65 -8.33
N TRP A 31 -15.78 7.47 -8.21
CA TRP A 31 -15.69 6.68 -7.00
C TRP A 31 -14.25 6.19 -6.78
N ASP A 32 -13.79 6.39 -5.56
CA ASP A 32 -12.50 5.84 -5.15
C ASP A 32 -12.58 4.35 -4.81
N TRP A 33 -11.42 3.77 -4.61
CA TRP A 33 -11.29 2.36 -4.30
C TRP A 33 -11.56 2.06 -2.81
N GLU A 34 -11.68 0.78 -2.49
CA GLU A 34 -11.84 0.32 -1.12
C GLU A 34 -10.67 0.75 -0.23
N HIS A 35 -10.98 1.32 0.93
CA HIS A 35 -10.06 1.71 1.99
C HIS A 35 -10.49 1.05 3.32
N GLY A 36 -10.69 -0.25 3.32
CA GLY A 36 -11.14 -1.01 4.48
C GLY A 36 -10.12 -2.04 4.95
N LEU A 37 -10.56 -2.91 5.86
CA LEU A 37 -9.73 -3.96 6.45
C LEU A 37 -9.15 -4.91 5.39
N GLY A 38 -9.87 -5.14 4.30
CA GLY A 38 -9.39 -5.93 3.16
C GLY A 38 -8.11 -5.36 2.58
N HIS A 39 -8.14 -4.07 2.21
CA HIS A 39 -6.98 -3.33 1.74
C HIS A 39 -5.81 -3.39 2.73
N TYR A 40 -6.05 -3.06 4.00
CA TYR A 40 -4.99 -3.02 5.02
C TYR A 40 -4.29 -4.37 5.20
N LYS A 41 -5.03 -5.47 5.14
CA LYS A 41 -4.47 -6.83 5.21
C LYS A 41 -3.66 -7.18 3.96
N ARG A 42 -4.11 -6.81 2.75
CA ARG A 42 -3.35 -7.02 1.52
C ARG A 42 -2.05 -6.23 1.53
N VAL A 43 -2.12 -4.94 1.89
CA VAL A 43 -0.91 -4.09 2.04
C VAL A 43 0.05 -4.69 3.07
N SER A 44 -0.47 -5.15 4.22
CA SER A 44 0.36 -5.81 5.25
C SER A 44 1.03 -7.08 4.73
N SER A 45 0.35 -7.86 3.89
CA SER A 45 0.93 -9.06 3.26
C SER A 45 2.07 -8.70 2.30
N TYR A 46 1.91 -7.64 1.50
CA TYR A 46 2.98 -7.12 0.66
C TYR A 46 4.16 -6.60 1.47
N VAL A 47 3.90 -5.83 2.54
CA VAL A 47 4.96 -5.35 3.45
C VAL A 47 5.77 -6.50 4.02
N ASN A 48 5.09 -7.56 4.51
CA ASN A 48 5.76 -8.74 5.03
C ASN A 48 6.69 -9.37 3.97
N LYS A 49 6.18 -9.59 2.76
CA LYS A 49 6.97 -10.16 1.67
C LYS A 49 8.16 -9.29 1.29
N ILE A 50 7.96 -7.99 1.12
CA ILE A 50 9.01 -7.03 0.77
C ILE A 50 10.13 -7.04 1.82
N LEU A 51 9.77 -7.01 3.09
CA LEU A 51 10.75 -6.98 4.18
C LEU A 51 11.50 -8.31 4.33
N ILE A 52 10.85 -9.45 4.07
CA ILE A 52 11.51 -10.77 3.99
C ILE A 52 12.51 -10.77 2.83
N ASP A 53 12.12 -10.34 1.64
CA ASP A 53 12.99 -10.28 0.46
C ASP A 53 14.20 -9.35 0.69
N LEU A 54 14.05 -8.34 1.55
CA LEU A 54 15.11 -7.40 1.96
C LEU A 54 15.93 -7.89 3.17
N ASN A 55 15.70 -9.12 3.66
CA ASN A 55 16.36 -9.70 4.83
C ASN A 55 16.24 -8.83 6.10
N ALA A 56 15.08 -8.18 6.29
CA ALA A 56 14.83 -7.36 7.47
C ALA A 56 14.66 -8.22 8.74
N ASP A 57 15.05 -7.66 9.89
CA ASP A 57 14.83 -8.30 11.17
C ASP A 57 13.34 -8.48 11.46
N TYR A 58 12.99 -9.53 12.24
CA TYR A 58 11.61 -9.84 12.61
C TYR A 58 10.86 -8.63 13.19
N ARG A 59 11.53 -7.82 14.03
CA ARG A 59 10.91 -6.63 14.63
C ARG A 59 10.58 -5.56 13.59
N VAL A 60 11.44 -5.36 12.59
CA VAL A 60 11.18 -4.44 11.47
C VAL A 60 9.99 -4.92 10.64
N ILE A 61 9.88 -6.23 10.41
CA ILE A 61 8.73 -6.83 9.72
C ILE A 61 7.44 -6.57 10.51
N GLU A 62 7.46 -6.82 11.82
CA GLU A 62 6.31 -6.58 12.70
C GLU A 62 5.86 -5.12 12.68
N LEU A 63 6.79 -4.17 12.78
CA LEU A 63 6.52 -2.74 12.69
C LEU A 63 5.95 -2.37 11.31
N GLY A 64 6.50 -2.93 10.24
CA GLY A 64 6.02 -2.70 8.89
C GLY A 64 4.58 -3.17 8.70
N MET A 65 4.26 -4.39 9.12
CA MET A 65 2.90 -4.95 9.07
C MET A 65 1.92 -4.13 9.91
N THR A 66 2.37 -3.64 11.06
CA THR A 66 1.60 -2.76 11.94
C THR A 66 1.33 -1.41 11.28
N ALA A 67 2.35 -0.80 10.66
CA ALA A 67 2.19 0.43 9.89
C ALA A 67 1.16 0.27 8.75
N ALA A 68 1.18 -0.88 8.08
CA ALA A 68 0.21 -1.19 7.02
C ALA A 68 -1.24 -1.28 7.51
N LEU A 69 -1.49 -1.75 8.73
CA LEU A 69 -2.84 -1.72 9.31
C LEU A 69 -3.28 -0.30 9.69
N LEU A 70 -2.36 0.62 9.94
CA LEU A 70 -2.63 1.94 10.50
C LEU A 70 -2.52 3.09 9.49
N HIS A 71 -1.99 2.84 8.27
CA HIS A 71 -1.59 3.91 7.34
C HIS A 71 -2.74 4.83 6.92
N ASP A 72 -3.92 4.29 6.76
CA ASP A 72 -5.11 5.00 6.27
C ASP A 72 -6.16 5.28 7.35
N ILE A 73 -5.85 5.04 8.64
CA ILE A 73 -6.82 5.21 9.74
C ILE A 73 -7.34 6.66 9.87
N GLY A 74 -6.57 7.63 9.38
CA GLY A 74 -6.94 9.05 9.32
C GLY A 74 -8.10 9.34 8.38
N LEU A 75 -8.42 8.44 7.43
CA LEU A 75 -9.60 8.54 6.58
C LEU A 75 -10.91 8.61 7.39
N SER A 76 -10.91 8.11 8.63
CA SER A 76 -12.04 8.24 9.55
C SER A 76 -12.44 9.71 9.83
N LYS A 77 -11.58 10.67 9.52
CA LYS A 77 -11.89 12.11 9.60
C LYS A 77 -12.65 12.65 8.37
N GLY A 78 -12.84 11.81 7.34
CA GLY A 78 -13.56 12.16 6.12
C GLY A 78 -12.76 12.95 5.09
N ASP A 79 -11.48 13.26 5.35
CA ASP A 79 -10.60 13.99 4.43
C ASP A 79 -9.53 13.06 3.86
N LYS A 80 -9.52 12.96 2.51
CA LYS A 80 -8.53 12.15 1.80
C LYS A 80 -7.21 12.88 1.58
N VAL A 81 -7.19 14.20 1.53
CA VAL A 81 -5.99 14.98 1.20
C VAL A 81 -4.95 14.86 2.30
N ASP A 82 -5.37 14.97 3.55
CA ASP A 82 -4.50 14.97 4.72
C ASP A 82 -4.53 13.65 5.51
N HIS A 83 -5.16 12.57 4.96
CA HIS A 83 -5.34 11.31 5.69
C HIS A 83 -4.03 10.74 6.26
N ALA A 84 -2.93 10.83 5.54
CA ALA A 84 -1.64 10.32 6.00
C ALA A 84 -1.12 11.09 7.23
N ILE A 85 -1.30 12.41 7.23
CA ILE A 85 -0.95 13.27 8.37
C ILE A 85 -1.87 12.93 9.56
N GLU A 86 -3.16 12.79 9.33
CA GLU A 86 -4.11 12.44 10.38
C GLU A 86 -3.85 11.02 10.92
N SER A 87 -3.54 10.04 10.04
CA SER A 87 -3.14 8.70 10.46
C SER A 87 -1.91 8.74 11.38
N SER A 88 -0.89 9.54 11.01
CA SER A 88 0.35 9.68 11.78
C SER A 88 0.16 10.34 13.16
N LYS A 89 -0.94 11.06 13.38
CA LYS A 89 -1.32 11.61 14.68
C LYS A 89 -2.16 10.65 15.52
N MET A 90 -2.94 9.80 14.87
CA MET A 90 -3.96 8.98 15.52
C MET A 90 -3.48 7.58 15.91
N PHE A 91 -2.49 7.01 15.22
CA PHE A 91 -2.15 5.59 15.30
C PHE A 91 -1.81 5.13 16.74
N THR A 92 -1.18 5.98 17.55
CA THR A 92 -0.74 5.65 18.90
C THR A 92 -1.89 5.30 19.85
N LYS A 93 -3.10 5.77 19.58
CA LYS A 93 -4.26 5.44 20.45
C LYS A 93 -4.71 3.97 20.33
N PHE A 94 -4.26 3.26 19.28
CA PHE A 94 -4.56 1.85 19.04
C PHE A 94 -3.45 0.90 19.49
N LEU A 95 -2.32 1.44 19.97
CA LEU A 95 -1.16 0.68 20.45
C LEU A 95 -0.95 0.89 21.95
N ASP A 96 -0.54 -0.18 22.65
CA ASP A 96 -0.07 -0.04 24.03
C ASP A 96 1.35 0.58 24.00
N LYS A 97 1.55 1.62 24.79
CA LYS A 97 2.85 2.31 24.91
C LYS A 97 3.97 1.41 25.45
N ASN A 98 3.62 0.32 26.14
CA ASN A 98 4.60 -0.65 26.62
C ASN A 98 5.05 -1.64 25.53
N ASP A 99 4.38 -1.67 24.39
CA ASP A 99 4.66 -2.59 23.29
C ASP A 99 5.69 -2.04 22.29
N ILE A 100 5.91 -0.74 22.31
CA ILE A 100 6.82 -0.04 21.38
C ILE A 100 7.71 0.95 22.14
N THR A 101 8.94 1.12 21.67
CA THR A 101 9.85 2.16 22.15
C THR A 101 9.54 3.51 21.48
N GLU A 102 10.04 4.61 22.05
CA GLU A 102 9.92 5.95 21.43
C GLU A 102 10.52 6.01 20.02
N SER A 103 11.62 5.30 19.80
CA SER A 103 12.23 5.23 18.46
C SER A 103 11.37 4.45 17.46
N GLU A 104 10.70 3.39 17.87
CA GLU A 104 9.78 2.63 17.05
C GLU A 104 8.49 3.42 16.76
N GLU A 105 8.00 4.16 17.75
CA GLU A 105 6.87 5.08 17.54
C GLU A 105 7.20 6.12 16.45
N GLU A 106 8.40 6.70 16.49
CA GLU A 106 8.81 7.67 15.48
C GLU A 106 8.97 7.02 14.09
N ILE A 107 9.51 5.79 13.99
CA ILE A 107 9.58 5.02 12.73
C ILE A 107 8.17 4.80 12.16
N LEU A 108 7.21 4.38 12.98
CA LEU A 108 5.82 4.18 12.56
C LEU A 108 5.20 5.50 12.10
N ARG A 109 5.38 6.57 12.87
CA ARG A 109 4.86 7.91 12.56
C ARG A 109 5.34 8.40 11.22
N GLN A 110 6.64 8.34 10.94
CA GLN A 110 7.22 8.78 9.68
C GLN A 110 6.75 7.90 8.51
N ALA A 111 6.76 6.58 8.67
CA ALA A 111 6.30 5.66 7.64
C ALA A 111 4.84 5.93 7.25
N ILE A 112 3.97 6.11 8.23
CA ILE A 112 2.54 6.41 8.03
C ILE A 112 2.38 7.78 7.37
N MET A 113 3.10 8.80 7.82
CA MET A 113 3.00 10.16 7.28
C MET A 113 3.45 10.25 5.82
N ASP A 114 4.51 9.51 5.45
CA ASP A 114 5.14 9.62 4.14
C ASP A 114 4.54 8.66 3.09
N HIS A 115 3.68 7.69 3.49
CA HIS A 115 3.21 6.61 2.60
C HIS A 115 2.49 7.12 1.34
N SER A 116 1.73 8.21 1.43
CA SER A 116 0.92 8.69 0.32
C SER A 116 1.74 9.40 -0.76
N LYS A 117 2.85 10.05 -0.40
CA LYS A 117 3.70 10.85 -1.31
C LYS A 117 4.86 10.07 -1.89
N GLY A 118 5.46 9.15 -1.10
CA GLY A 118 6.59 8.32 -1.52
C GLY A 118 7.87 9.12 -1.85
N ASN A 119 8.03 10.31 -1.28
CA ASN A 119 9.16 11.20 -1.60
C ASN A 119 10.34 11.03 -0.64
N ASP A 120 10.09 10.68 0.62
CA ASP A 120 11.11 10.61 1.66
C ASP A 120 11.13 9.21 2.29
N ILE A 121 11.91 8.31 1.69
CA ILE A 121 12.13 6.97 2.26
C ILE A 121 13.21 7.08 3.34
N ARG A 122 12.82 6.93 4.62
CA ARG A 122 13.72 7.11 5.77
C ARG A 122 14.02 5.81 6.52
N SER A 123 13.27 4.75 6.25
CA SER A 123 13.41 3.45 6.90
C SER A 123 12.90 2.33 6.01
N LEU A 124 13.28 1.07 6.31
CA LEU A 124 12.72 -0.10 5.62
C LEU A 124 11.21 -0.22 5.83
N VAL A 125 10.70 0.20 6.99
CA VAL A 125 9.25 0.25 7.28
C VAL A 125 8.55 1.22 6.31
N GLY A 126 9.07 2.44 6.17
CA GLY A 126 8.52 3.42 5.23
C GLY A 126 8.62 2.98 3.78
N LEU A 127 9.79 2.43 3.38
CA LEU A 127 10.02 1.90 2.03
C LEU A 127 8.99 0.82 1.68
N SER A 128 8.85 -0.17 2.55
CA SER A 128 7.95 -1.31 2.31
C SER A 128 6.49 -0.86 2.27
N LEU A 129 6.08 0.06 3.15
CA LEU A 129 4.72 0.58 3.19
C LEU A 129 4.36 1.37 1.92
N VAL A 130 5.22 2.32 1.50
CA VAL A 130 5.01 3.10 0.27
C VAL A 130 4.89 2.18 -0.95
N LEU A 131 5.75 1.18 -1.04
CA LEU A 131 5.74 0.22 -2.14
C LEU A 131 4.49 -0.65 -2.11
N ALA A 132 4.19 -1.24 -0.96
CA ALA A 132 3.08 -2.16 -0.75
C ALA A 132 1.71 -1.53 -1.06
N ASP A 133 1.47 -0.32 -0.60
CA ASP A 133 0.21 0.40 -0.85
C ASP A 133 -0.03 0.62 -2.36
N LYS A 134 1.03 0.85 -3.15
CA LYS A 134 0.92 1.07 -4.60
C LYS A 134 0.83 -0.23 -5.40
N LEU A 135 1.09 -1.39 -4.78
CA LEU A 135 0.90 -2.70 -5.40
C LEU A 135 -0.54 -3.22 -5.25
N ASP A 136 -1.33 -2.70 -4.32
CA ASP A 136 -2.72 -3.14 -4.11
C ASP A 136 -3.66 -2.50 -5.14
N VAL A 137 -3.53 -2.92 -6.39
CA VAL A 137 -4.30 -2.44 -7.57
C VAL A 137 -5.01 -3.60 -8.27
N THR A 138 -5.63 -4.49 -7.52
CA THR A 138 -6.36 -5.64 -8.05
C THR A 138 -7.87 -5.39 -8.08
N TYR A 139 -8.61 -6.32 -8.70
CA TYR A 139 -10.09 -6.28 -8.77
C TYR A 139 -10.75 -6.12 -7.39
N ASP A 140 -10.11 -6.60 -6.33
CA ASP A 140 -10.61 -6.49 -4.94
C ASP A 140 -10.68 -5.05 -4.42
N ARG A 141 -9.92 -4.12 -5.05
CA ARG A 141 -9.95 -2.69 -4.71
C ARG A 141 -11.14 -1.96 -5.29
N THR A 142 -11.78 -2.51 -6.33
CA THR A 142 -12.91 -1.86 -6.98
C THR A 142 -14.21 -2.25 -6.29
N ILE A 143 -14.91 -1.25 -5.75
CA ILE A 143 -16.23 -1.47 -5.15
C ILE A 143 -17.33 -1.55 -6.23
N ASN A 144 -18.43 -2.25 -5.95
CA ASN A 144 -19.50 -2.48 -6.90
C ASN A 144 -20.07 -1.20 -7.54
N SER A 145 -20.12 -0.09 -6.78
CA SER A 145 -20.62 1.18 -7.30
C SER A 145 -19.67 1.87 -8.27
N SER A 146 -18.40 1.48 -8.31
CA SER A 146 -17.38 2.05 -9.21
C SER A 146 -17.19 1.27 -10.51
N ILE A 147 -17.82 0.10 -10.67
CA ILE A 147 -17.66 -0.80 -11.82
C ILE A 147 -18.04 -0.14 -13.16
N GLN A 148 -18.90 0.85 -13.14
CA GLN A 148 -19.31 1.56 -14.37
C GLN A 148 -18.23 2.48 -14.96
N ASP A 149 -17.24 2.87 -14.16
CA ASP A 149 -16.11 3.68 -14.61
C ASP A 149 -15.15 2.84 -15.48
N THR A 150 -14.68 3.42 -16.60
CA THR A 150 -13.79 2.73 -17.54
C THR A 150 -12.48 2.29 -16.88
N ILE A 151 -11.93 3.11 -15.97
CA ILE A 151 -10.70 2.80 -15.22
C ILE A 151 -10.93 1.58 -14.36
N ASN A 152 -12.02 1.56 -13.59
CA ASN A 152 -12.32 0.45 -12.69
C ASN A 152 -12.62 -0.85 -13.46
N LYS A 153 -13.23 -0.76 -14.65
CA LYS A 153 -13.42 -1.93 -15.54
C LYS A 153 -12.08 -2.54 -15.95
N GLU A 154 -11.08 -1.71 -16.24
CA GLU A 154 -9.75 -2.21 -16.57
C GLU A 154 -9.02 -2.77 -15.32
N ILE A 155 -9.10 -2.09 -14.18
CA ILE A 155 -8.53 -2.58 -12.91
C ILE A 155 -9.11 -3.94 -12.53
N GLN A 156 -10.40 -4.18 -12.78
CA GLN A 156 -11.01 -5.49 -12.53
C GLN A 156 -10.41 -6.63 -13.37
N LYS A 157 -9.69 -6.32 -14.44
CA LYS A 157 -8.95 -7.34 -15.19
C LYS A 157 -7.68 -7.79 -14.50
N ILE A 158 -7.15 -7.03 -13.52
CA ILE A 158 -5.95 -7.39 -12.76
C ILE A 158 -6.35 -8.39 -11.67
N ARG A 159 -5.95 -9.65 -11.84
CA ARG A 159 -6.30 -10.76 -10.94
C ARG A 159 -5.38 -10.85 -9.73
N SER A 160 -4.10 -10.60 -9.94
CA SER A 160 -3.12 -10.50 -8.86
C SER A 160 -1.98 -9.60 -9.26
N VAL A 161 -1.37 -8.99 -8.26
CA VAL A 161 -0.06 -8.35 -8.34
C VAL A 161 0.85 -9.12 -7.40
N ASP A 162 2.08 -9.34 -7.80
CA ASP A 162 3.12 -9.92 -6.96
C ASP A 162 4.41 -9.12 -7.12
N ILE A 163 5.30 -9.24 -6.15
CA ILE A 163 6.60 -8.60 -6.13
C ILE A 163 7.68 -9.59 -5.70
N ASN A 164 8.85 -9.49 -6.30
CA ASN A 164 10.03 -10.24 -5.90
C ASN A 164 11.25 -9.30 -5.89
N ILE A 165 11.98 -9.26 -4.79
CA ILE A 165 13.20 -8.46 -4.66
C ILE A 165 14.38 -9.42 -4.48
N THR A 166 15.27 -9.42 -5.46
CA THR A 166 16.53 -10.18 -5.44
C THR A 166 17.72 -9.24 -5.22
N ASP A 167 18.95 -9.77 -5.24
CA ASP A 167 20.15 -8.95 -5.12
C ASP A 167 20.24 -7.88 -6.22
N ASP A 168 19.86 -8.22 -7.45
CA ASP A 168 20.01 -7.33 -8.61
C ASP A 168 18.71 -6.66 -9.07
N ASN A 169 17.54 -7.24 -8.75
CA ASN A 169 16.30 -6.84 -9.38
C ASN A 169 15.17 -6.62 -8.37
N LEU A 170 14.31 -5.65 -8.66
CA LEU A 170 12.95 -5.53 -8.13
C LEU A 170 12.00 -5.83 -9.28
N ILE A 171 11.23 -6.90 -9.16
CA ILE A 171 10.34 -7.40 -10.20
C ILE A 171 8.90 -7.29 -9.71
N VAL A 172 8.04 -6.65 -10.49
CA VAL A 172 6.60 -6.59 -10.24
C VAL A 172 5.88 -7.37 -11.31
N TYR A 173 5.01 -8.29 -10.90
CA TYR A 173 4.25 -9.18 -11.76
C TYR A 173 2.77 -8.84 -11.69
N TYR A 174 2.16 -8.53 -12.83
CA TYR A 174 0.71 -8.42 -12.96
C TYR A 174 0.16 -9.65 -13.67
N LYS A 175 -0.78 -10.35 -13.03
CA LYS A 175 -1.63 -11.33 -13.69
C LYS A 175 -2.94 -10.68 -14.09
N THR A 176 -3.22 -10.65 -15.39
CA THR A 176 -4.41 -10.03 -15.94
C THR A 176 -5.19 -11.04 -16.78
N ILE A 177 -6.49 -10.80 -16.95
CA ILE A 177 -7.25 -11.47 -18.00
C ILE A 177 -6.90 -10.86 -19.36
N ASP A 178 -7.27 -11.57 -20.45
CA ASP A 178 -7.00 -11.14 -21.81
C ASP A 178 -7.49 -9.72 -22.09
N ASN A 179 -6.78 -9.01 -22.97
CA ASN A 179 -7.11 -7.65 -23.41
C ASN A 179 -7.01 -6.58 -22.29
N PHE A 180 -6.11 -6.76 -21.31
CA PHE A 180 -5.79 -5.69 -20.36
C PHE A 180 -5.00 -4.57 -21.06
N ASP A 181 -5.51 -3.34 -20.98
CA ASP A 181 -4.79 -2.16 -21.48
C ASP A 181 -3.94 -1.53 -20.38
N ILE A 182 -2.62 -1.71 -20.44
CA ILE A 182 -1.67 -1.12 -19.49
C ILE A 182 -1.78 0.40 -19.44
N ASN A 183 -2.18 1.09 -20.52
CA ASN A 183 -2.28 2.54 -20.54
C ASN A 183 -3.28 3.08 -19.51
N ILE A 184 -4.19 2.26 -19.02
CA ILE A 184 -5.08 2.65 -17.94
C ILE A 184 -4.32 3.05 -16.68
N LEU A 185 -3.15 2.46 -16.43
CA LEU A 185 -2.28 2.78 -15.29
C LEU A 185 -1.67 4.19 -15.39
N LYS A 186 -1.79 4.89 -16.54
CA LYS A 186 -1.45 6.31 -16.65
C LYS A 186 -2.37 7.18 -15.80
N ASN A 187 -3.58 6.70 -15.48
CA ASN A 187 -4.48 7.35 -14.52
C ASN A 187 -4.07 7.09 -13.06
N TRP A 188 -3.19 6.11 -12.84
CA TRP A 188 -2.62 5.77 -11.55
C TRP A 188 -1.11 5.52 -11.68
N PRO A 189 -0.32 6.51 -12.10
CA PRO A 189 1.08 6.30 -12.45
C PRO A 189 1.93 5.80 -11.26
N LYS A 190 1.51 6.06 -10.02
CA LYS A 190 2.21 5.62 -8.81
C LYS A 190 2.34 4.10 -8.72
N ALA A 191 1.45 3.31 -9.33
CA ALA A 191 1.55 1.85 -9.38
C ALA A 191 2.80 1.36 -10.14
N ILE A 192 3.35 2.17 -11.04
CA ILE A 192 4.59 1.88 -11.79
C ILE A 192 5.74 2.75 -11.31
N THR A 193 5.51 4.05 -11.11
CA THR A 193 6.59 5.00 -10.81
C THR A 193 7.15 4.84 -9.40
N ILE A 194 6.34 4.42 -8.42
CA ILE A 194 6.84 4.18 -7.06
C ILE A 194 7.74 2.93 -7.01
N PRO A 195 7.33 1.75 -7.53
CA PRO A 195 8.23 0.60 -7.61
C PRO A 195 9.55 0.91 -8.36
N TYR A 196 9.48 1.68 -9.45
CA TYR A 196 10.67 2.13 -10.16
C TYR A 196 11.59 2.99 -9.28
N LYS A 197 11.05 3.97 -8.55
CA LYS A 197 11.82 4.82 -7.62
C LYS A 197 12.44 4.00 -6.49
N VAL A 198 11.68 3.06 -5.93
CA VAL A 198 12.18 2.15 -4.88
C VAL A 198 13.31 1.26 -5.40
N ALA A 199 13.18 0.72 -6.62
CA ALA A 199 14.26 -0.05 -7.24
C ALA A 199 15.53 0.80 -7.39
N LYS A 200 15.41 2.05 -7.85
CA LYS A 200 16.54 3.00 -7.93
C LYS A 200 17.16 3.29 -6.56
N TYR A 201 16.33 3.52 -5.54
CA TYR A 201 16.79 3.74 -4.17
C TYR A 201 17.60 2.55 -3.63
N LEU A 202 17.15 1.32 -3.94
CA LEU A 202 17.82 0.07 -3.58
C LEU A 202 19.01 -0.28 -4.49
N ASN A 203 19.31 0.53 -5.50
CA ASN A 203 20.31 0.25 -6.54
C ASN A 203 20.04 -1.07 -7.28
N LYS A 204 18.78 -1.33 -7.62
CA LYS A 204 18.31 -2.54 -8.33
C LYS A 204 17.73 -2.20 -9.70
N ASN A 205 17.76 -3.15 -10.61
CA ASN A 205 17.02 -3.05 -11.86
C ASN A 205 15.53 -3.19 -11.59
N TYR A 206 14.70 -2.36 -12.20
CA TYR A 206 13.25 -2.53 -12.17
C TYR A 206 12.76 -3.32 -13.37
N ILE A 207 12.02 -4.39 -13.14
CA ILE A 207 11.40 -5.23 -14.16
C ILE A 207 9.89 -5.25 -13.91
N PHE A 208 9.13 -4.89 -14.94
CA PHE A 208 7.68 -4.96 -14.90
C PHE A 208 7.17 -6.03 -15.85
N MET A 209 6.36 -6.95 -15.34
CA MET A 209 5.87 -8.12 -16.05
C MET A 209 4.34 -8.12 -16.11
N ILE A 210 3.77 -8.43 -17.26
CA ILE A 210 2.34 -8.73 -17.43
C ILE A 210 2.20 -10.11 -18.03
N ASN A 211 1.51 -11.03 -17.36
CA ASN A 211 1.28 -12.40 -17.82
C ASN A 211 2.59 -13.08 -18.28
N ASP A 212 3.63 -12.97 -17.46
CA ASP A 212 4.97 -13.52 -17.68
C ASP A 212 5.75 -12.89 -18.86
N VAL A 213 5.26 -11.79 -19.43
CA VAL A 213 5.96 -11.02 -20.48
C VAL A 213 6.53 -9.73 -19.89
N GLN A 214 7.82 -9.50 -20.08
CA GLN A 214 8.42 -8.21 -19.70
C GLN A 214 7.83 -7.10 -20.56
N THR A 215 7.34 -6.07 -19.90
CA THR A 215 6.60 -4.97 -20.54
C THR A 215 7.38 -3.66 -20.42
N ASP A 216 7.50 -2.95 -21.53
CA ASP A 216 8.12 -1.63 -21.56
C ASP A 216 7.27 -0.60 -20.80
N ILE A 217 7.90 0.08 -19.86
CA ILE A 217 7.29 1.12 -19.02
C ILE A 217 7.88 2.51 -19.25
N SER A 218 8.71 2.69 -20.29
CA SER A 218 9.39 3.96 -20.57
C SER A 218 8.41 5.14 -20.63
N SER A 219 7.20 4.93 -21.17
CA SER A 219 6.15 5.96 -21.27
C SER A 219 5.53 6.38 -19.92
N PHE A 220 5.90 5.73 -18.81
CA PHE A 220 5.41 6.05 -17.45
C PHE A 220 6.46 6.77 -16.60
N ILE A 221 7.73 6.66 -16.96
CA ILE A 221 8.87 7.11 -16.14
C ILE A 221 9.66 8.28 -16.74
N ASN A 222 9.25 8.74 -17.92
CA ASN A 222 9.81 9.92 -18.59
C ASN A 222 9.16 11.23 -18.14
#